data_12a544b34eaff3e6ba97497ef7d00cd0
#
_entry.id   12a544b34eaff3e6ba97497ef7d00cd0
#
_cell.length_a   1.000
_cell.length_b   1.000
_cell.length_c   1.000
_cell.angle_alpha   90.00
_cell.angle_beta   90.00
_cell.angle_gamma   90.00
#
_symmetry.space_group_name_H-M   'P 1'
#
loop_
_entity.id
_entity.type
_entity.pdbx_description
1 polymer ?
#
loop_
_entity_poly.entity_id
_entity_poly.type
_entity_poly.pdbx_seq_one_letter_code
_entity_poly.pdbx_strand_id
1 'polypeptide(L)'
;FDADLQALTAFYKKNGFIDVVIGPYEIQPLGEKHIEIVINVYEGTKYNFGGITIEGNEFFPSDELKDVFTMKIGEPFDQEVFDNELRNVYSKYFDEGFIYVFIVPNYVKEGDQLIVNLKINENNRARIRQIHITGNKRTKEKVIRRQLEISPGDYFRQTQVMRSQQNIYNLGFFEQDIRLDYTPINKDGDIDLQLDV
;
A
#
# COMPACT_ATOMS: atom_id res chain seq x y z
N PHE A 1 -23.70 -7.10 7.02
CA PHE A 1 -23.86 -6.06 8.03
C PHE A 1 -22.52 -5.49 8.49
N ASP A 2 -21.52 -6.31 8.90
CA ASP A 2 -20.20 -5.81 9.30
C ASP A 2 -19.50 -5.05 8.15
N ALA A 3 -19.63 -5.56 6.92
CA ALA A 3 -19.14 -4.86 5.74
C ALA A 3 -19.82 -3.50 5.52
N ASP A 4 -21.12 -3.40 5.86
CA ASP A 4 -21.86 -2.14 5.74
C ASP A 4 -21.42 -1.12 6.79
N LEU A 5 -21.11 -1.57 8.03
CA LEU A 5 -20.56 -0.71 9.07
C LEU A 5 -19.15 -0.21 8.70
N GLN A 6 -18.33 -1.06 8.07
CA GLN A 6 -17.02 -0.66 7.55
C GLN A 6 -17.17 0.35 6.40
N ALA A 7 -18.12 0.12 5.48
CA ALA A 7 -18.41 1.06 4.39
C ALA A 7 -18.90 2.42 4.92
N LEU A 8 -19.74 2.42 5.97
CA LEU A 8 -20.19 3.64 6.63
C LEU A 8 -19.02 4.38 7.29
N THR A 9 -18.12 3.66 7.98
CA THR A 9 -16.90 4.25 8.57
C THR A 9 -16.02 4.88 7.48
N ALA A 10 -15.80 4.16 6.37
CA ALA A 10 -15.03 4.66 5.24
C ALA A 10 -15.66 5.91 4.61
N PHE A 11 -16.99 5.94 4.47
CA PHE A 11 -17.73 7.10 3.98
C PHE A 11 -17.49 8.35 4.84
N TYR A 12 -17.58 8.23 6.17
CA TYR A 12 -17.30 9.35 7.07
C TYR A 12 -15.84 9.81 6.96
N LYS A 13 -14.88 8.88 6.97
CA LYS A 13 -13.45 9.20 6.87
C LYS A 13 -13.08 9.85 5.53
N LYS A 14 -13.78 9.49 4.44
CA LYS A 14 -13.64 10.13 3.13
C LYS A 14 -14.12 11.57 3.12
N ASN A 15 -15.01 11.95 4.04
CA ASN A 15 -15.59 13.29 4.15
C ASN A 15 -14.98 14.14 5.28
N GLY A 16 -13.81 13.76 5.79
CA GLY A 16 -13.04 14.51 6.78
C GLY A 16 -13.30 14.14 8.24
N PHE A 17 -14.16 13.17 8.53
CA PHE A 17 -14.46 12.74 9.89
C PHE A 17 -13.55 11.58 10.31
N ILE A 18 -12.27 11.85 10.50
CA ILE A 18 -11.26 10.81 10.77
C ILE A 18 -11.45 10.15 12.15
N ASP A 19 -12.09 10.83 13.10
CA ASP A 19 -12.34 10.37 14.46
C ASP A 19 -13.71 9.69 14.61
N VAL A 20 -14.39 9.39 13.50
CA VAL A 20 -15.72 8.77 13.54
C VAL A 20 -15.68 7.43 14.27
N VAL A 21 -16.67 7.24 15.13
CA VAL A 21 -16.92 5.97 15.82
C VAL A 21 -18.33 5.50 15.46
N ILE A 22 -18.43 4.32 14.84
CA ILE A 22 -19.69 3.68 14.50
C ILE A 22 -19.99 2.59 15.50
N GLY A 23 -21.17 2.67 16.15
CA GLY A 23 -21.63 1.73 17.15
C GLY A 23 -21.69 2.34 18.57
N PRO A 24 -22.30 1.62 19.52
CA PRO A 24 -22.96 0.33 19.36
C PRO A 24 -24.24 0.40 18.52
N TYR A 25 -24.68 -0.73 18.04
CA TYR A 25 -25.97 -0.84 17.31
C TYR A 25 -26.96 -1.75 18.07
N GLU A 26 -28.24 -1.52 17.85
CA GLU A 26 -29.33 -2.33 18.39
C GLU A 26 -30.19 -2.87 17.25
N ILE A 27 -30.62 -4.13 17.36
CA ILE A 27 -31.52 -4.76 16.40
C ILE A 27 -32.77 -5.16 17.17
N GLN A 28 -33.91 -4.60 16.78
CA GLN A 28 -35.19 -4.86 17.43
C GLN A 28 -36.21 -5.40 16.40
N PRO A 29 -37.00 -6.43 16.75
CA PRO A 29 -38.07 -6.88 15.88
C PRO A 29 -39.19 -5.82 15.82
N LEU A 30 -39.58 -5.45 14.60
CA LEU A 30 -40.68 -4.54 14.33
C LEU A 30 -41.84 -5.30 13.69
N GLY A 31 -42.64 -5.99 14.52
CA GLY A 31 -43.71 -6.92 14.07
C GLY A 31 -43.15 -8.26 13.60
N GLU A 32 -43.92 -8.98 12.77
CA GLU A 32 -43.60 -10.37 12.37
C GLU A 32 -42.60 -10.46 11.19
N LYS A 33 -42.42 -9.38 10.41
CA LYS A 33 -41.68 -9.43 9.13
C LYS A 33 -40.62 -8.34 8.99
N HIS A 34 -40.48 -7.47 9.97
CA HIS A 34 -39.53 -6.33 9.89
C HIS A 34 -38.64 -6.32 11.11
N ILE A 35 -37.45 -5.77 10.92
CA ILE A 35 -36.51 -5.44 11.98
C ILE A 35 -36.18 -3.97 11.89
N GLU A 36 -36.00 -3.33 13.04
CA GLU A 36 -35.41 -2.01 13.15
C GLU A 36 -33.95 -2.15 13.56
N ILE A 37 -33.07 -1.42 12.89
CA ILE A 37 -31.66 -1.38 13.23
C ILE A 37 -31.31 0.06 13.57
N VAL A 38 -30.92 0.29 14.79
CA VAL A 38 -30.46 1.61 15.28
C VAL A 38 -28.95 1.58 15.41
N ILE A 39 -28.26 2.43 14.66
CA ILE A 39 -26.80 2.55 14.70
C ILE A 39 -26.44 3.90 15.29
N ASN A 40 -25.71 3.89 16.41
CA ASN A 40 -25.20 5.11 17.00
C ASN A 40 -23.93 5.53 16.25
N VAL A 41 -23.85 6.80 15.90
CA VAL A 41 -22.69 7.38 15.20
C VAL A 41 -22.19 8.58 15.98
N TYR A 42 -20.92 8.54 16.37
CA TYR A 42 -20.20 9.71 16.86
C TYR A 42 -19.28 10.18 15.74
N GLU A 43 -19.64 11.29 15.09
CA GLU A 43 -18.93 11.79 13.91
C GLU A 43 -17.55 12.40 14.25
N GLY A 44 -17.43 13.01 15.43
CA GLY A 44 -16.25 13.77 15.82
C GLY A 44 -16.15 15.12 15.08
N THR A 45 -14.94 15.62 14.96
CA THR A 45 -14.65 16.87 14.25
C THR A 45 -14.41 16.57 12.76
N LYS A 46 -15.01 17.43 11.90
CA LYS A 46 -14.69 17.42 10.48
C LYS A 46 -13.40 18.18 10.24
N TYR A 47 -12.41 17.51 9.65
CA TYR A 47 -11.13 18.12 9.33
C TYR A 47 -10.97 18.38 7.85
N ASN A 48 -10.37 19.51 7.51
CA ASN A 48 -9.90 19.86 6.19
C ASN A 48 -8.39 19.54 6.09
N PHE A 49 -7.92 19.22 4.89
CA PHE A 49 -6.49 18.98 4.66
C PHE A 49 -5.70 20.27 4.88
N GLY A 50 -4.78 20.27 5.83
CA GLY A 50 -3.92 21.41 6.21
C GLY A 50 -2.54 21.38 5.55
N GLY A 51 -2.25 20.33 4.78
CA GLY A 51 -0.96 20.14 4.12
C GLY A 51 -0.19 18.92 4.60
N ILE A 52 0.98 18.71 3.97
CA ILE A 52 1.85 17.57 4.26
C ILE A 52 3.29 18.04 4.48
N THR A 53 3.93 17.49 5.51
CA THR A 53 5.37 17.62 5.76
C THR A 53 6.03 16.25 5.71
N ILE A 54 7.29 16.19 5.30
CA ILE A 54 8.01 14.92 5.14
C ILE A 54 9.37 15.05 5.82
N GLU A 55 9.72 14.05 6.62
CA GLU A 55 10.96 13.97 7.39
C GLU A 55 11.61 12.59 7.20
N GLY A 56 12.96 12.55 7.17
CA GLY A 56 13.74 11.31 7.12
C GLY A 56 13.91 10.72 5.72
N ASN A 57 13.46 11.43 4.70
CA ASN A 57 13.73 11.11 3.30
C ASN A 57 15.12 11.62 2.91
N GLU A 58 16.01 10.71 2.51
CA GLU A 58 17.38 11.04 2.06
C GLU A 58 17.53 10.82 0.55
N PHE A 59 16.88 9.79 0.00
CA PHE A 59 16.99 9.41 -1.41
C PHE A 59 16.14 10.28 -2.34
N PHE A 60 14.88 10.47 -2.02
CA PHE A 60 13.98 11.33 -2.81
C PHE A 60 13.88 12.73 -2.20
N PRO A 61 13.93 13.81 -3.00
CA PRO A 61 13.62 15.17 -2.53
C PRO A 61 12.19 15.25 -1.95
N SER A 62 12.01 16.02 -0.86
CA SER A 62 10.68 16.14 -0.23
C SER A 62 9.63 16.69 -1.17
N ASP A 63 9.97 17.59 -2.08
CA ASP A 63 9.00 18.15 -3.03
C ASP A 63 8.53 17.10 -4.04
N GLU A 64 9.41 16.22 -4.51
CA GLU A 64 9.04 15.11 -5.39
C GLU A 64 8.07 14.12 -4.73
N LEU A 65 8.22 13.89 -3.42
CA LEU A 65 7.32 13.05 -2.66
C LEU A 65 5.98 13.76 -2.37
N LYS A 66 6.01 15.08 -2.13
CA LYS A 66 4.79 15.89 -1.94
C LYS A 66 3.94 15.94 -3.19
N ASP A 67 4.54 15.99 -4.38
CA ASP A 67 3.85 16.02 -5.67
C ASP A 67 2.99 14.76 -5.94
N VAL A 68 3.22 13.68 -5.16
CA VAL A 68 2.36 12.49 -5.21
C VAL A 68 0.99 12.74 -4.60
N PHE A 69 0.88 13.72 -3.68
CA PHE A 69 -0.35 14.04 -2.97
C PHE A 69 -1.12 15.14 -3.72
N THR A 70 -2.34 14.83 -4.14
CA THR A 70 -3.17 15.71 -4.98
C THR A 70 -4.21 16.50 -4.21
N MET A 71 -4.44 16.15 -2.93
CA MET A 71 -5.36 16.85 -2.05
C MET A 71 -4.97 18.33 -1.91
N LYS A 72 -5.97 19.22 -1.97
CA LYS A 72 -5.75 20.65 -1.84
C LYS A 72 -6.01 21.13 -0.41
N ILE A 73 -5.14 22.03 0.06
CA ILE A 73 -5.29 22.65 1.37
C ILE A 73 -6.66 23.35 1.46
N GLY A 74 -7.39 23.07 2.55
CA GLY A 74 -8.72 23.62 2.81
C GLY A 74 -9.89 22.76 2.29
N GLU A 75 -9.65 21.73 1.46
CA GLU A 75 -10.68 20.76 1.10
C GLU A 75 -10.84 19.71 2.23
N PRO A 76 -12.02 19.07 2.37
CA PRO A 76 -12.19 17.99 3.35
C PRO A 76 -11.13 16.92 3.20
N PHE A 77 -10.55 16.46 4.32
CA PHE A 77 -9.56 15.39 4.28
C PHE A 77 -10.21 14.09 3.81
N ASP A 78 -9.71 13.53 2.72
CA ASP A 78 -10.15 12.24 2.18
C ASP A 78 -9.14 11.15 2.53
N GLN A 79 -9.51 10.30 3.51
CA GLN A 79 -8.64 9.21 3.97
C GLN A 79 -8.36 8.18 2.86
N GLU A 80 -9.33 7.92 1.97
CA GLU A 80 -9.16 6.95 0.88
C GLU A 80 -8.15 7.46 -0.16
N VAL A 81 -8.25 8.73 -0.52
CA VAL A 81 -7.29 9.39 -1.43
C VAL A 81 -5.90 9.38 -0.80
N PHE A 82 -5.79 9.80 0.48
CA PHE A 82 -4.52 9.79 1.20
C PHE A 82 -3.86 8.42 1.24
N ASP A 83 -4.61 7.37 1.57
CA ASP A 83 -4.09 6.00 1.65
C ASP A 83 -3.62 5.47 0.29
N ASN A 84 -4.30 5.85 -0.81
CA ASN A 84 -3.90 5.53 -2.17
C ASN A 84 -2.59 6.24 -2.56
N GLU A 85 -2.49 7.52 -2.26
CA GLU A 85 -1.32 8.35 -2.54
C GLU A 85 -0.11 7.90 -1.71
N LEU A 86 -0.33 7.53 -0.45
CA LEU A 86 0.72 6.93 0.39
C LEU A 86 1.24 5.60 -0.20
N ARG A 87 0.35 4.76 -0.76
CA ARG A 87 0.77 3.55 -1.49
C ARG A 87 1.62 3.88 -2.71
N ASN A 88 1.32 4.98 -3.41
CA ASN A 88 2.15 5.43 -4.53
C ASN A 88 3.55 5.88 -4.07
N VAL A 89 3.66 6.51 -2.90
CA VAL A 89 4.98 6.81 -2.29
C VAL A 89 5.74 5.53 -1.99
N TYR A 90 5.10 4.50 -1.39
CA TYR A 90 5.73 3.19 -1.18
C TYR A 90 6.20 2.56 -2.50
N SER A 91 5.38 2.62 -3.55
CA SER A 91 5.73 2.07 -4.87
C SER A 91 6.95 2.76 -5.49
N LYS A 92 7.11 4.10 -5.32
CA LYS A 92 8.32 4.81 -5.75
C LYS A 92 9.57 4.28 -5.05
N TYR A 93 9.50 4.08 -3.74
CA TYR A 93 10.61 3.53 -2.95
C TYR A 93 10.92 2.09 -3.35
N PHE A 94 9.92 1.25 -3.53
CA PHE A 94 10.09 -0.15 -3.94
C PHE A 94 10.71 -0.26 -5.34
N ASP A 95 10.41 0.68 -6.23
CA ASP A 95 10.98 0.69 -7.58
C ASP A 95 12.47 1.11 -7.59
N GLU A 96 12.93 1.73 -6.50
CA GLU A 96 14.34 2.05 -6.28
C GLU A 96 15.06 1.05 -5.34
N GLY A 97 14.36 -0.02 -4.93
CA GLY A 97 14.94 -1.10 -4.12
C GLY A 97 14.80 -0.92 -2.61
N PHE A 98 14.12 0.09 -2.14
CA PHE A 98 13.88 0.31 -0.70
C PHE A 98 12.68 -0.50 -0.20
N ILE A 99 12.75 -1.83 -0.31
CA ILE A 99 11.66 -2.73 0.09
C ILE A 99 11.42 -2.76 1.62
N TYR A 100 12.35 -2.23 2.39
CA TYR A 100 12.27 -2.13 3.86
C TYR A 100 11.87 -0.73 4.33
N VAL A 101 11.49 0.16 3.41
CA VAL A 101 11.06 1.51 3.79
C VAL A 101 9.87 1.44 4.73
N PHE A 102 9.90 2.27 5.76
CA PHE A 102 8.84 2.39 6.73
C PHE A 102 8.38 3.84 6.81
N ILE A 103 7.09 4.09 6.54
CA ILE A 103 6.51 5.42 6.51
C ILE A 103 5.39 5.49 7.54
N VAL A 104 5.51 6.41 8.48
CA VAL A 104 4.50 6.63 9.53
C VAL A 104 3.86 7.99 9.33
N PRO A 105 2.56 8.04 8.99
CA PRO A 105 1.82 9.28 9.01
C PRO A 105 1.48 9.67 10.46
N ASN A 106 1.87 10.88 10.85
CA ASN A 106 1.47 11.51 12.10
C ASN A 106 0.49 12.64 11.79
N TYR A 107 -0.69 12.59 12.38
CA TYR A 107 -1.74 13.57 12.18
C TYR A 107 -1.68 14.65 13.27
N VAL A 108 -1.44 15.89 12.84
CA VAL A 108 -1.44 17.07 13.72
C VAL A 108 -2.73 17.86 13.47
N LYS A 109 -3.52 18.03 14.51
CA LYS A 109 -4.83 18.70 14.47
C LYS A 109 -4.66 20.15 14.93
N GLU A 110 -4.91 21.10 14.05
CA GLU A 110 -4.87 22.53 14.32
C GLU A 110 -6.24 23.17 13.97
N GLY A 111 -7.11 23.29 14.98
CA GLY A 111 -8.48 23.69 14.76
C GLY A 111 -9.24 22.68 13.90
N ASP A 112 -9.70 23.10 12.72
CA ASP A 112 -10.34 22.26 11.73
C ASP A 112 -9.36 21.76 10.64
N GLN A 113 -8.08 22.08 10.75
CA GLN A 113 -7.04 21.66 9.82
C GLN A 113 -6.36 20.38 10.30
N LEU A 114 -6.15 19.44 9.38
CA LEU A 114 -5.38 18.21 9.59
C LEU A 114 -4.09 18.29 8.78
N ILE A 115 -2.98 18.50 9.47
CA ILE A 115 -1.65 18.48 8.86
C ILE A 115 -1.10 17.06 9.01
N VAL A 116 -0.58 16.49 7.92
CA VAL A 116 0.02 15.16 7.95
C VAL A 116 1.54 15.29 7.92
N ASN A 117 2.22 14.79 8.94
CA ASN A 117 3.66 14.68 8.97
C ASN A 117 4.07 13.23 8.68
N LEU A 118 4.69 12.98 7.52
CA LEU A 118 5.23 11.67 7.14
C LEU A 118 6.65 11.51 7.67
N LYS A 119 6.83 10.59 8.61
CA LYS A 119 8.16 10.16 9.05
C LYS A 119 8.59 8.95 8.25
N ILE A 120 9.65 9.10 7.48
CA ILE A 120 10.19 8.06 6.61
C ILE A 120 11.49 7.52 7.21
N ASN A 121 11.59 6.19 7.22
CA ASN A 121 12.85 5.50 7.45
C ASN A 121 13.11 4.62 6.22
N GLU A 122 14.05 5.03 5.39
CA GLU A 122 14.29 4.39 4.10
C GLU A 122 14.94 3.01 4.24
N ASN A 123 15.74 2.81 5.30
CA ASN A 123 16.58 1.63 5.47
C ASN A 123 17.51 1.38 4.25
N ASN A 124 18.04 0.16 4.13
CA ASN A 124 18.96 -0.18 3.06
C ASN A 124 18.21 -0.59 1.78
N ARG A 125 18.83 -0.31 0.63
CA ARG A 125 18.37 -0.81 -0.67
C ARG A 125 18.65 -2.31 -0.80
N ALA A 126 17.67 -3.07 -1.23
CA ALA A 126 17.80 -4.51 -1.43
C ALA A 126 18.44 -4.83 -2.79
N ARG A 127 19.51 -5.63 -2.77
CA ARG A 127 20.08 -6.26 -3.98
C ARG A 127 19.61 -7.69 -4.10
N ILE A 128 19.32 -8.11 -5.32
CA ILE A 128 19.00 -9.49 -5.66
C ILE A 128 20.28 -10.29 -5.67
N ARG A 129 20.44 -11.23 -4.75
CA ARG A 129 21.61 -12.12 -4.72
C ARG A 129 21.43 -13.30 -5.66
N GLN A 130 20.29 -13.99 -5.55
CA GLN A 130 19.95 -15.14 -6.37
C GLN A 130 18.47 -15.14 -6.74
N ILE A 131 18.14 -15.84 -7.84
CA ILE A 131 16.77 -16.07 -8.28
C ILE A 131 16.58 -17.58 -8.40
N HIS A 132 15.73 -18.13 -7.52
CA HIS A 132 15.34 -19.53 -7.51
C HIS A 132 14.04 -19.71 -8.27
N ILE A 133 13.99 -20.67 -9.19
CA ILE A 133 12.79 -20.98 -9.97
C ILE A 133 12.32 -22.38 -9.57
N THR A 134 11.05 -22.49 -9.22
CA THR A 134 10.39 -23.75 -8.80
C THR A 134 9.09 -23.95 -9.58
N GLY A 135 8.51 -25.15 -9.52
CA GLY A 135 7.22 -25.45 -10.18
C GLY A 135 7.32 -25.85 -11.67
N ASN A 136 8.41 -25.57 -12.34
CA ASN A 136 8.62 -25.76 -13.79
C ASN A 136 8.79 -27.22 -14.24
N LYS A 137 7.82 -28.09 -13.97
CA LYS A 137 7.90 -29.56 -14.24
C LYS A 137 8.12 -29.93 -15.72
N ARG A 138 7.58 -29.15 -16.65
CA ARG A 138 7.62 -29.42 -18.11
C ARG A 138 8.46 -28.40 -18.87
N THR A 139 8.56 -27.19 -18.39
CA THR A 139 9.27 -26.08 -19.05
C THR A 139 10.71 -26.01 -18.55
N LYS A 140 11.67 -25.92 -19.46
CA LYS A 140 13.08 -25.76 -19.07
C LYS A 140 13.29 -24.40 -18.42
N GLU A 141 13.99 -24.35 -17.31
CA GLU A 141 14.29 -23.14 -16.55
C GLU A 141 14.81 -21.98 -17.41
N LYS A 142 15.67 -22.27 -18.40
CA LYS A 142 16.20 -21.26 -19.32
C LYS A 142 15.14 -20.49 -20.11
N VAL A 143 13.94 -21.08 -20.33
CA VAL A 143 12.83 -20.42 -21.03
C VAL A 143 12.23 -19.37 -20.12
N ILE A 144 12.05 -19.69 -18.84
CA ILE A 144 11.54 -18.78 -17.83
C ILE A 144 12.54 -17.65 -17.57
N ARG A 145 13.82 -17.98 -17.35
CA ARG A 145 14.88 -16.97 -17.10
C ARG A 145 14.99 -15.91 -18.18
N ARG A 146 14.69 -16.23 -19.43
CA ARG A 146 14.71 -15.27 -20.54
C ARG A 146 13.61 -14.22 -20.47
N GLN A 147 12.56 -14.48 -19.66
CA GLN A 147 11.44 -13.56 -19.47
C GLN A 147 11.66 -12.59 -18.30
N LEU A 148 12.69 -12.86 -17.49
CA LEU A 148 13.01 -12.00 -16.34
C LEU A 148 13.65 -10.70 -16.81
N GLU A 149 13.14 -9.58 -16.33
CA GLU A 149 13.74 -8.24 -16.46
C GLU A 149 14.70 -7.91 -15.31
N ILE A 150 14.90 -8.88 -14.40
CA ILE A 150 15.74 -8.80 -13.20
C ILE A 150 16.84 -9.83 -13.26
N SER A 151 18.01 -9.50 -12.70
CA SER A 151 19.19 -10.36 -12.65
C SER A 151 19.84 -10.34 -11.27
N PRO A 152 20.57 -11.40 -10.90
CA PRO A 152 21.44 -11.35 -9.73
C PRO A 152 22.44 -10.19 -9.79
N GLY A 153 22.54 -9.41 -8.72
CA GLY A 153 23.36 -8.20 -8.62
C GLY A 153 22.58 -6.89 -8.83
N ASP A 154 21.40 -6.94 -9.45
CA ASP A 154 20.56 -5.76 -9.61
C ASP A 154 19.94 -5.34 -8.27
N TYR A 155 19.58 -4.06 -8.14
CA TYR A 155 18.65 -3.64 -7.10
C TYR A 155 17.26 -4.16 -7.42
N PHE A 156 16.51 -4.50 -6.37
CA PHE A 156 15.09 -4.84 -6.52
C PHE A 156 14.33 -3.67 -7.17
N ARG A 157 13.47 -3.98 -8.14
CA ARG A 157 12.57 -3.02 -8.78
C ARG A 157 11.21 -3.67 -8.97
N GLN A 158 10.22 -3.15 -8.25
CA GLN A 158 8.86 -3.71 -8.28
C GLN A 158 8.29 -3.79 -9.70
N THR A 159 8.47 -2.74 -10.48
CA THR A 159 8.00 -2.68 -11.88
C THR A 159 8.62 -3.78 -12.73
N GLN A 160 9.93 -4.05 -12.59
CA GLN A 160 10.61 -5.11 -13.33
C GLN A 160 10.17 -6.51 -12.89
N VAL A 161 9.91 -6.69 -11.58
CA VAL A 161 9.36 -7.93 -11.03
C VAL A 161 7.99 -8.21 -11.63
N MET A 162 7.08 -7.22 -11.61
CA MET A 162 5.74 -7.37 -12.18
C MET A 162 5.76 -7.63 -13.68
N ARG A 163 6.65 -6.97 -14.44
CA ARG A 163 6.84 -7.24 -15.87
C ARG A 163 7.37 -8.64 -16.13
N SER A 164 8.30 -9.11 -15.31
CA SER A 164 8.81 -10.48 -15.38
C SER A 164 7.69 -11.51 -15.20
N GLN A 165 6.84 -11.32 -14.20
CA GLN A 165 5.66 -12.18 -13.98
C GLN A 165 4.71 -12.15 -15.18
N GLN A 166 4.42 -10.95 -15.72
CA GLN A 166 3.56 -10.80 -16.89
C GLN A 166 4.16 -11.47 -18.15
N ASN A 167 5.47 -11.33 -18.38
CA ASN A 167 6.16 -11.96 -19.49
C ASN A 167 6.09 -13.49 -19.41
N ILE A 168 6.26 -14.06 -18.21
CA ILE A 168 6.14 -15.49 -17.97
C ILE A 168 4.71 -15.97 -18.20
N TYR A 169 3.72 -15.24 -17.67
CA TYR A 169 2.31 -15.53 -17.89
C TYR A 169 1.95 -15.54 -19.37
N ASN A 170 2.46 -14.59 -20.14
CA ASN A 170 2.22 -14.45 -21.58
C ASN A 170 2.78 -15.62 -22.43
N LEU A 171 3.66 -16.47 -21.86
CA LEU A 171 4.09 -17.69 -22.54
C LEU A 171 2.95 -18.72 -22.71
N GLY A 172 1.87 -18.60 -21.92
CA GLY A 172 0.73 -19.51 -21.97
C GLY A 172 1.00 -20.94 -21.48
N PHE A 173 2.13 -21.16 -20.78
CA PHE A 173 2.53 -22.48 -20.26
C PHE A 173 2.21 -22.64 -18.77
N PHE A 174 1.89 -21.54 -18.09
CA PHE A 174 1.68 -21.48 -16.65
C PHE A 174 0.29 -20.92 -16.34
N GLU A 175 -0.27 -21.33 -15.23
CA GLU A 175 -1.52 -20.78 -14.70
C GLU A 175 -1.30 -19.36 -14.13
N GLN A 176 -2.39 -18.68 -13.74
CA GLN A 176 -2.30 -17.28 -13.26
C GLN A 176 -1.57 -17.09 -11.93
N ASP A 177 -1.22 -18.17 -11.23
CA ASP A 177 -0.65 -18.12 -9.88
C ASP A 177 0.89 -18.11 -9.89
N ILE A 178 1.50 -17.26 -10.74
CA ILE A 178 2.94 -17.04 -10.73
C ILE A 178 3.29 -16.17 -9.52
N ARG A 179 3.93 -16.77 -8.52
CA ARG A 179 4.35 -16.08 -7.30
C ARG A 179 5.81 -15.72 -7.35
N LEU A 180 6.10 -14.50 -6.94
CA LEU A 180 7.47 -14.06 -6.75
C LEU A 180 7.58 -13.49 -5.34
N ASP A 181 8.22 -14.27 -4.46
CA ASP A 181 8.49 -13.93 -3.08
C ASP A 181 9.97 -13.58 -2.89
N TYR A 182 10.30 -12.86 -1.83
CA TYR A 182 11.68 -12.58 -1.49
C TYR A 182 12.01 -12.99 -0.05
N THR A 183 13.25 -13.44 0.15
CA THR A 183 13.77 -13.82 1.46
C THR A 183 14.97 -12.94 1.81
N PRO A 184 14.93 -12.18 2.92
CA PRO A 184 16.09 -11.44 3.41
C PRO A 184 17.25 -12.38 3.73
N ILE A 185 18.48 -12.03 3.35
CA ILE A 185 19.66 -12.89 3.52
C ILE A 185 20.62 -12.36 4.58
N ASN A 186 20.77 -11.04 4.64
CA ASN A 186 21.71 -10.39 5.54
C ASN A 186 21.12 -9.11 6.15
N LYS A 187 21.90 -8.46 7.04
CA LYS A 187 21.51 -7.19 7.66
C LYS A 187 21.64 -6.00 6.71
N ASP A 188 22.36 -6.17 5.60
CA ASP A 188 22.59 -5.12 4.61
C ASP A 188 21.43 -4.98 3.63
N GLY A 189 20.43 -5.88 3.73
CA GLY A 189 19.19 -5.83 2.97
C GLY A 189 19.17 -6.67 1.69
N ASP A 190 20.23 -7.46 1.42
CA ASP A 190 20.23 -8.36 0.25
C ASP A 190 19.15 -9.44 0.36
N ILE A 191 18.59 -9.82 -0.79
CA ILE A 191 17.49 -10.76 -0.90
C ILE A 191 17.78 -11.87 -1.89
N ASP A 192 17.20 -13.04 -1.65
CA ASP A 192 16.97 -14.06 -2.66
C ASP A 192 15.52 -14.01 -3.12
N LEU A 193 15.32 -14.11 -4.43
CA LEU A 193 13.98 -14.19 -5.02
C LEU A 193 13.59 -15.63 -5.26
N GLN A 194 12.37 -15.97 -4.89
CA GLN A 194 11.73 -17.26 -5.13
C GLN A 194 10.61 -17.06 -6.16
N LEU A 195 10.80 -17.60 -7.36
CA LEU A 195 9.80 -17.61 -8.43
C LEU A 195 9.15 -18.99 -8.52
N ASP A 196 7.87 -19.09 -8.20
CA ASP A 196 7.08 -20.32 -8.33
C ASP A 196 6.11 -20.19 -9.52
N VAL A 197 6.15 -21.20 -10.44
CA VAL A 197 5.43 -21.18 -11.73
C VAL A 197 4.64 -22.45 -11.99
#